data_4684d339d572cc683428eb9274dbad5b
#
_entry.id   4684d339d572cc683428eb9274dbad5b
#
_cell.length_a   1.000
_cell.length_b   1.000
_cell.length_c   1.000
_cell.angle_alpha   90.00
_cell.angle_beta   90.00
_cell.angle_gamma   90.00
#
_symmetry.space_group_name_H-M   'P 1'
#
loop_
_entity.id
_entity.type
_entity.pdbx_description
1 polymer ?
#
loop_
_entity_poly.entity_id
_entity_poly.type
_entity_poly.pdbx_seq_one_letter_code
_entity_poly.pdbx_strand_id
1 'polypeptide(L)'
;MKKRENKAENVTAAPNPAKKKRIIIIISLVLAVLIAAATVMGIVVYKNQDYEPFDYVGEDLSKYIYISDANYTGYKGYEITVATDEIGEKTVESTINRLLASNRGAASNSGVKERNAVLAVGDDINLFFRAFVKDENGQERELSAFSNFSVTEEKKRTYTLGAGSLDSLGLYLELALVGRNLSEYSSCTVISEKDLVKPDDIVYITYDALYDGTRPEHGQSVRVDLSDENVNAQLKEYLTGKAIGTTQSPKIVFSADDGSTYTYKSITFERVLRFTEGKAPIEVETRVPATYSDVSMQGKKITFELYVDYAVKYKTPAFDDTFVTETLEVKAEELSEYEGETLADKYRSYVYDYLKKSEEAEIASIRIQAMWSHLYSIAEIKKLPEDEVKRLFGIYKEALEAVYNENPGEYKTFDEYANAYVAYLGASTTWKDYFTAEAEAEVKQKLIFYYVAKKEGLLPAEGQMDSLYRELVEKELSSYLLQTGTDREDYETDAAYDAAVGAYRAQIEAVYSDIEYRRWVIHLEYAEEKMSMFGKVVYKNSAEE
;
A
#
# COMPACT_ATOMS: atom_id res chain seq x y z
N MET A 1 -21.80 20.78 -31.21
CA MET A 1 -20.98 20.54 -30.01
C MET A 1 -21.76 19.63 -29.08
N LYS A 2 -21.49 18.32 -29.08
CA LYS A 2 -22.08 17.33 -28.15
C LYS A 2 -20.96 16.80 -27.26
N LYS A 3 -21.07 17.05 -25.94
CA LYS A 3 -20.24 16.44 -24.92
C LYS A 3 -20.47 14.93 -24.91
N ARG A 4 -19.40 14.16 -25.05
CA ARG A 4 -19.40 12.71 -24.75
C ARG A 4 -18.98 12.55 -23.30
N GLU A 5 -19.88 12.02 -22.50
CA GLU A 5 -19.60 11.52 -21.15
C GLU A 5 -18.90 10.16 -21.26
N ASN A 6 -17.67 10.08 -20.74
CA ASN A 6 -16.99 8.81 -20.53
C ASN A 6 -17.49 8.18 -19.22
N LYS A 7 -18.25 7.10 -19.35
CA LYS A 7 -18.58 6.19 -18.26
C LYS A 7 -17.35 5.32 -17.96
N ALA A 8 -16.71 5.55 -16.81
CA ALA A 8 -15.73 4.62 -16.27
C ALA A 8 -16.46 3.43 -15.65
N GLU A 9 -16.21 2.24 -16.16
CA GLU A 9 -16.66 0.98 -15.54
C GLU A 9 -15.83 0.71 -14.29
N ASN A 10 -16.51 0.73 -13.13
CA ASN A 10 -15.95 0.31 -11.86
C ASN A 10 -15.83 -1.22 -11.82
N VAL A 11 -14.62 -1.71 -11.95
CA VAL A 11 -14.30 -3.10 -11.55
C VAL A 11 -14.21 -3.14 -10.04
N THR A 12 -15.20 -3.68 -9.40
CA THR A 12 -15.23 -3.94 -7.94
C THR A 12 -14.27 -5.06 -7.60
N ALA A 13 -13.06 -4.71 -7.17
CA ALA A 13 -12.16 -5.65 -6.50
C ALA A 13 -12.77 -6.03 -5.13
N ALA A 14 -12.72 -7.32 -4.79
CA ALA A 14 -13.18 -7.82 -3.50
C ALA A 14 -12.50 -7.08 -2.33
N PRO A 15 -13.24 -6.67 -1.30
CA PRO A 15 -12.69 -5.85 -0.22
C PRO A 15 -11.65 -6.63 0.58
N ASN A 16 -10.43 -6.09 0.64
CA ASN A 16 -9.32 -6.58 1.45
C ASN A 16 -9.75 -6.69 2.93
N PRO A 17 -9.55 -7.84 3.60
CA PRO A 17 -9.94 -8.04 5.00
C PRO A 17 -9.33 -7.03 5.99
N ALA A 18 -8.17 -6.45 5.67
CA ALA A 18 -7.60 -5.34 6.44
C ALA A 18 -8.42 -4.04 6.32
N LYS A 19 -9.10 -3.80 5.18
CA LYS A 19 -10.05 -2.67 5.05
C LYS A 19 -11.31 -2.85 5.87
N LYS A 20 -11.81 -4.09 6.03
CA LYS A 20 -12.99 -4.35 6.89
C LYS A 20 -12.71 -4.05 8.36
N LYS A 21 -11.53 -4.36 8.89
CA LYS A 21 -11.15 -4.06 10.29
C LYS A 21 -10.92 -2.56 10.55
N ARG A 22 -10.32 -1.82 9.60
CA ARG A 22 -10.27 -0.34 9.67
C ARG A 22 -11.66 0.29 9.65
N ILE A 23 -12.59 -0.30 8.94
CA ILE A 23 -13.98 0.15 8.88
C ILE A 23 -14.68 -0.03 10.25
N ILE A 24 -14.41 -1.08 11.01
CA ILE A 24 -15.00 -1.28 12.36
C ILE A 24 -14.49 -0.22 13.34
N ILE A 25 -13.20 0.09 13.34
CA ILE A 25 -12.64 1.17 14.17
C ILE A 25 -13.17 2.54 13.72
N ILE A 26 -13.31 2.77 12.42
CA ILE A 26 -13.89 4.00 11.85
C ILE A 26 -15.40 4.08 12.16
N ILE A 27 -16.13 2.97 12.19
CA ILE A 27 -17.56 2.94 12.52
C ILE A 27 -17.76 3.24 14.01
N SER A 28 -16.92 2.70 14.89
CA SER A 28 -16.95 3.08 16.31
C SER A 28 -16.62 4.57 16.51
N LEU A 29 -15.70 5.12 15.74
CA LEU A 29 -15.37 6.55 15.71
C LEU A 29 -16.50 7.39 15.09
N VAL A 30 -17.14 6.93 14.02
CA VAL A 30 -18.28 7.61 13.39
C VAL A 30 -19.51 7.56 14.29
N LEU A 31 -19.73 6.45 15.00
CA LEU A 31 -20.81 6.36 15.98
C LEU A 31 -20.53 7.27 17.19
N ALA A 32 -19.27 7.33 17.65
CA ALA A 32 -18.84 8.29 18.67
C ALA A 32 -19.01 9.74 18.20
N VAL A 33 -18.71 10.04 16.93
CA VAL A 33 -18.95 11.37 16.33
C VAL A 33 -20.44 11.68 16.20
N LEU A 34 -21.29 10.68 15.90
CA LEU A 34 -22.76 10.85 15.88
C LEU A 34 -23.31 11.06 17.28
N ILE A 35 -22.81 10.33 18.28
CA ILE A 35 -23.13 10.55 19.70
C ILE A 35 -22.70 11.95 20.14
N ALA A 36 -21.51 12.40 19.74
CA ALA A 36 -21.01 13.74 20.02
C ALA A 36 -21.80 14.84 19.29
N ALA A 37 -22.17 14.62 18.04
CA ALA A 37 -23.01 15.57 17.30
C ALA A 37 -24.39 15.73 17.97
N ALA A 38 -24.98 14.64 18.45
CA ALA A 38 -26.23 14.67 19.23
C ALA A 38 -26.06 15.42 20.57
N THR A 39 -24.88 15.29 21.20
CA THR A 39 -24.55 15.98 22.46
C THR A 39 -24.29 17.47 22.26
N VAL A 40 -23.59 17.85 21.17
CA VAL A 40 -23.30 19.27 20.81
C VAL A 40 -24.57 20.04 20.46
N MET A 41 -25.60 19.35 19.94
CA MET A 41 -26.91 19.95 19.66
C MET A 41 -27.81 20.07 20.89
N GLY A 42 -27.31 19.79 22.10
CA GLY A 42 -28.04 20.01 23.36
C GLY A 42 -29.05 18.94 23.68
N ILE A 43 -29.01 17.79 23.01
CA ILE A 43 -29.85 16.66 23.32
C ILE A 43 -29.16 15.79 24.36
N VAL A 44 -29.33 16.15 25.62
CA VAL A 44 -28.90 15.32 26.77
C VAL A 44 -29.83 14.13 26.87
N VAL A 45 -29.50 13.03 26.23
CA VAL A 45 -30.22 11.74 26.34
C VAL A 45 -29.51 10.80 27.30
N TYR A 46 -29.08 11.29 28.46
CA TYR A 46 -28.69 10.44 29.58
C TYR A 46 -29.75 10.50 30.69
N LYS A 47 -30.98 10.15 30.36
CA LYS A 47 -32.01 9.87 31.36
C LYS A 47 -32.59 8.49 31.11
N ASN A 48 -32.29 7.56 31.99
CA ASN A 48 -32.77 6.19 32.12
C ASN A 48 -31.98 5.14 31.34
N GLN A 49 -30.73 4.91 31.72
CA GLN A 49 -30.18 3.58 31.50
C GLN A 49 -30.60 2.70 32.68
N ASP A 50 -31.41 1.68 32.39
CA ASP A 50 -31.86 0.68 33.40
C ASP A 50 -30.71 -0.23 33.89
N TYR A 51 -29.50 -0.05 33.34
CA TYR A 51 -28.33 -0.91 33.61
C TYR A 51 -27.10 -0.08 34.00
N GLU A 52 -26.45 -0.51 35.09
CA GLU A 52 -25.17 0.06 35.51
C GLU A 52 -24.03 -0.40 34.60
N PRO A 53 -23.01 0.44 34.33
CA PRO A 53 -21.82 0.05 33.57
C PRO A 53 -21.10 -1.12 34.22
N PHE A 54 -20.60 -2.04 33.42
CA PHE A 54 -19.80 -3.16 33.92
C PHE A 54 -18.41 -2.69 34.38
N ASP A 55 -18.05 -2.97 35.62
CA ASP A 55 -16.76 -2.58 36.19
C ASP A 55 -15.62 -3.51 35.71
N TYR A 56 -15.08 -3.25 34.54
CA TYR A 56 -13.95 -4.02 33.99
C TYR A 56 -12.67 -3.94 34.81
N VAL A 57 -12.51 -2.91 35.65
CA VAL A 57 -11.33 -2.72 36.51
C VAL A 57 -11.49 -3.45 37.83
N GLY A 58 -12.64 -3.36 38.49
CA GLY A 58 -12.87 -3.96 39.79
C GLY A 58 -13.24 -5.45 39.76
N GLU A 59 -13.93 -5.89 38.71
CA GLU A 59 -14.42 -7.26 38.59
C GLU A 59 -13.32 -8.31 38.35
N ASP A 60 -13.54 -9.53 38.83
CA ASP A 60 -12.72 -10.69 38.47
C ASP A 60 -13.09 -11.19 37.08
N LEU A 61 -12.32 -10.75 36.08
CA LEU A 61 -12.57 -11.07 34.68
C LEU A 61 -12.34 -12.54 34.34
N SER A 62 -11.67 -13.33 35.19
CA SER A 62 -11.48 -14.78 34.96
C SER A 62 -12.80 -15.56 34.89
N LYS A 63 -13.88 -15.00 35.40
CA LYS A 63 -15.24 -15.55 35.28
C LYS A 63 -15.83 -15.43 33.88
N TYR A 64 -15.36 -14.49 33.06
CA TYR A 64 -15.88 -14.10 31.77
C TYR A 64 -14.98 -14.53 30.61
N ILE A 65 -13.66 -14.52 30.82
CA ILE A 65 -12.68 -14.77 29.80
C ILE A 65 -11.46 -15.51 30.33
N TYR A 66 -10.81 -16.29 29.47
CA TYR A 66 -9.48 -16.84 29.70
C TYR A 66 -8.58 -16.60 28.51
N ILE A 67 -7.36 -16.13 28.73
CA ILE A 67 -6.31 -15.99 27.74
C ILE A 67 -5.01 -16.53 28.34
N SER A 68 -4.36 -17.46 27.67
CA SER A 68 -3.08 -18.03 28.09
C SER A 68 -1.97 -16.97 28.05
N ASP A 69 -1.07 -16.98 29.06
CA ASP A 69 0.15 -16.17 29.07
C ASP A 69 1.40 -16.96 28.68
N ALA A 70 1.24 -18.18 28.21
CA ALA A 70 2.35 -19.01 27.74
C ALA A 70 3.09 -18.33 26.58
N ASN A 71 4.42 -18.45 26.57
CA ASN A 71 5.24 -17.94 25.47
C ASN A 71 4.87 -18.67 24.16
N TYR A 72 4.77 -17.92 23.06
CA TYR A 72 4.47 -18.35 21.70
C TYR A 72 3.02 -18.84 21.46
N THR A 73 2.35 -19.42 22.43
CA THR A 73 0.96 -19.93 22.30
C THR A 73 -0.07 -19.10 23.04
N GLY A 74 0.37 -18.20 23.90
CA GLY A 74 -0.45 -17.20 24.60
C GLY A 74 -0.22 -15.80 24.04
N TYR A 75 -0.56 -14.78 24.83
CA TYR A 75 -0.42 -13.39 24.41
C TYR A 75 1.03 -12.84 24.51
N LYS A 76 2.03 -13.67 24.87
CA LYS A 76 3.45 -13.29 24.90
C LYS A 76 4.26 -14.06 23.87
N GLY A 77 5.20 -13.37 23.23
CA GLY A 77 6.19 -14.00 22.36
C GLY A 77 5.65 -14.52 21.02
N TYR A 78 4.41 -14.18 20.63
CA TYR A 78 3.90 -14.48 19.30
C TYR A 78 4.67 -13.69 18.24
N GLU A 79 4.82 -14.27 17.05
CA GLU A 79 5.60 -13.64 15.98
C GLU A 79 4.75 -12.64 15.18
N ILE A 80 5.34 -11.46 14.98
CA ILE A 80 4.79 -10.40 14.13
C ILE A 80 5.70 -10.26 12.92
N THR A 81 5.25 -10.76 11.78
CA THR A 81 6.03 -10.64 10.55
C THR A 81 5.86 -9.23 9.97
N VAL A 82 6.98 -8.52 9.82
CA VAL A 82 7.06 -7.22 9.17
C VAL A 82 7.70 -7.40 7.79
N ALA A 83 7.05 -6.85 6.78
CA ALA A 83 7.44 -7.01 5.38
C ALA A 83 8.24 -5.82 4.83
N THR A 84 8.64 -4.88 5.67
CA THR A 84 9.41 -3.70 5.25
C THR A 84 10.89 -4.04 5.10
N ASP A 85 11.52 -3.45 4.09
CA ASP A 85 12.97 -3.42 3.98
C ASP A 85 13.53 -2.47 5.04
N GLU A 86 14.67 -2.81 5.62
CA GLU A 86 15.35 -1.92 6.56
C GLU A 86 15.71 -0.59 5.87
N ILE A 87 15.35 0.53 6.51
CA ILE A 87 15.73 1.86 6.01
C ILE A 87 17.24 2.00 6.05
N GLY A 88 17.86 2.19 4.90
CA GLY A 88 19.29 2.30 4.72
C GLY A 88 19.67 3.35 3.69
N GLU A 89 20.97 3.38 3.34
CA GLU A 89 21.52 4.35 2.40
C GLU A 89 20.80 4.36 1.05
N LYS A 90 20.42 3.19 0.51
CA LYS A 90 19.68 3.09 -0.76
C LYS A 90 18.31 3.75 -0.70
N THR A 91 17.62 3.64 0.42
CA THR A 91 16.29 4.26 0.62
C THR A 91 16.42 5.78 0.65
N VAL A 92 17.42 6.30 1.37
CA VAL A 92 17.72 7.73 1.42
C VAL A 92 18.08 8.25 0.03
N GLU A 93 19.01 7.57 -0.68
CA GLU A 93 19.42 7.97 -2.03
C GLU A 93 18.27 7.96 -3.02
N SER A 94 17.42 6.93 -3.01
CA SER A 94 16.20 6.88 -3.83
C SER A 94 15.26 8.04 -3.53
N THR A 95 15.14 8.44 -2.24
CA THR A 95 14.31 9.58 -1.83
C THR A 95 14.89 10.91 -2.32
N ILE A 96 16.20 11.11 -2.20
CA ILE A 96 16.90 12.30 -2.72
C ILE A 96 16.77 12.38 -4.25
N ASN A 97 16.96 11.25 -4.95
CA ASN A 97 16.82 11.20 -6.40
C ASN A 97 15.39 11.56 -6.85
N ARG A 98 14.39 11.20 -6.06
CA ARG A 98 12.99 11.58 -6.32
C ARG A 98 12.76 13.08 -6.21
N LEU A 99 13.39 13.73 -5.23
CA LEU A 99 13.37 15.19 -5.10
C LEU A 99 14.07 15.86 -6.29
N LEU A 100 15.24 15.37 -6.71
CA LEU A 100 15.97 15.89 -7.86
C LEU A 100 15.19 15.72 -9.17
N ALA A 101 14.63 14.53 -9.41
CA ALA A 101 13.86 14.23 -10.61
C ALA A 101 12.58 15.09 -10.71
N SER A 102 11.89 15.34 -9.58
CA SER A 102 10.71 16.20 -9.55
C SER A 102 11.03 17.69 -9.76
N ASN A 103 12.26 18.12 -9.49
CA ASN A 103 12.74 19.49 -9.69
C ASN A 103 13.61 19.67 -10.94
N ARG A 104 13.58 18.71 -11.86
CA ARG A 104 14.31 18.81 -13.14
C ARG A 104 13.77 19.95 -14.02
N GLY A 105 14.68 20.62 -14.71
CA GLY A 105 14.34 21.68 -15.68
C GLY A 105 13.93 21.15 -17.06
N ALA A 106 14.11 21.97 -18.09
CA ALA A 106 13.80 21.60 -19.47
C ALA A 106 14.78 20.54 -20.02
N ALA A 107 14.34 19.83 -21.06
CA ALA A 107 15.21 18.90 -21.79
C ALA A 107 16.45 19.60 -22.34
N SER A 108 17.62 19.03 -22.11
CA SER A 108 18.92 19.65 -22.41
C SER A 108 19.14 19.84 -23.91
N ASN A 109 18.67 18.89 -24.74
CA ASN A 109 18.91 18.84 -26.19
C ASN A 109 17.59 18.77 -26.97
N SER A 110 16.60 19.59 -26.62
CA SER A 110 15.30 19.65 -27.33
C SER A 110 14.63 18.26 -27.52
N GLY A 111 14.85 17.34 -26.55
CA GLY A 111 14.26 16.01 -26.59
C GLY A 111 14.97 14.99 -27.49
N VAL A 112 16.22 15.24 -27.85
CA VAL A 112 17.01 14.29 -28.67
C VAL A 112 17.20 12.97 -27.93
N LYS A 113 16.95 11.86 -28.62
CA LYS A 113 17.17 10.50 -28.14
C LYS A 113 18.65 10.12 -28.24
N GLU A 114 19.33 10.00 -27.11
CA GLU A 114 20.75 9.68 -27.05
C GLU A 114 20.93 8.19 -26.69
N ARG A 115 21.60 7.43 -27.57
CA ARG A 115 21.87 5.99 -27.38
C ARG A 115 23.22 5.69 -26.74
N ASN A 116 24.06 6.72 -26.60
CA ASN A 116 25.41 6.59 -26.00
C ASN A 116 25.57 7.50 -24.78
N ALA A 117 24.46 7.87 -24.15
CA ALA A 117 24.48 8.75 -22.98
C ALA A 117 24.99 8.06 -21.73
N VAL A 118 25.60 8.83 -20.84
CA VAL A 118 25.74 8.45 -19.42
C VAL A 118 24.43 8.82 -18.73
N LEU A 119 23.80 7.85 -18.11
CA LEU A 119 22.49 8.02 -17.45
C LEU A 119 22.63 8.86 -16.18
N ALA A 120 21.72 9.80 -15.98
CA ALA A 120 21.65 10.64 -14.78
C ALA A 120 20.21 10.72 -14.25
N VAL A 121 20.09 11.08 -12.98
CA VAL A 121 18.80 11.38 -12.35
C VAL A 121 18.08 12.46 -13.15
N GLY A 122 16.77 12.29 -13.36
CA GLY A 122 15.93 13.17 -14.16
C GLY A 122 15.90 12.87 -15.65
N ASP A 123 16.75 11.98 -16.16
CA ASP A 123 16.67 11.56 -17.57
C ASP A 123 15.42 10.72 -17.84
N ASP A 124 14.75 10.93 -18.98
CA ASP A 124 13.74 10.01 -19.48
C ASP A 124 14.42 8.91 -20.28
N ILE A 125 14.24 7.66 -19.85
CA ILE A 125 14.80 6.49 -20.54
C ILE A 125 13.71 5.64 -21.16
N ASN A 126 14.00 5.04 -22.30
CA ASN A 126 13.19 3.97 -22.86
C ASN A 126 13.82 2.63 -22.49
N LEU A 127 13.16 1.88 -21.62
CA LEU A 127 13.69 0.71 -20.93
C LEU A 127 12.87 -0.54 -21.25
N PHE A 128 13.55 -1.59 -21.65
CA PHE A 128 13.07 -2.96 -21.65
C PHE A 128 13.76 -3.72 -20.54
N PHE A 129 13.01 -4.56 -19.84
CA PHE A 129 13.61 -5.42 -18.83
C PHE A 129 12.86 -6.74 -18.70
N ARG A 130 13.57 -7.75 -18.29
CA ARG A 130 13.06 -9.06 -17.90
C ARG A 130 13.71 -9.49 -16.60
N ALA A 131 13.00 -10.34 -15.86
CA ALA A 131 13.40 -10.79 -14.55
C ALA A 131 13.38 -12.31 -14.50
N PHE A 132 14.36 -12.88 -13.82
CA PHE A 132 14.54 -14.32 -13.70
C PHE A 132 14.71 -14.73 -12.25
N VAL A 133 14.19 -15.91 -11.92
CA VAL A 133 14.57 -16.64 -10.70
C VAL A 133 15.23 -17.94 -11.09
N LYS A 134 16.23 -18.36 -10.31
CA LYS A 134 16.80 -19.72 -10.42
C LYS A 134 15.96 -20.66 -9.56
N ASP A 135 15.55 -21.77 -10.16
CA ASP A 135 14.91 -22.86 -9.43
C ASP A 135 15.94 -23.67 -8.61
N GLU A 136 15.47 -24.69 -7.89
CA GLU A 136 16.30 -25.56 -7.07
C GLU A 136 17.37 -26.32 -7.87
N ASN A 137 17.19 -26.49 -9.18
CA ASN A 137 18.12 -27.12 -10.10
C ASN A 137 19.06 -26.13 -10.79
N GLY A 138 18.93 -24.81 -10.47
CA GLY A 138 19.70 -23.73 -11.08
C GLY A 138 19.20 -23.33 -12.47
N GLN A 139 18.03 -23.80 -12.91
CA GLN A 139 17.42 -23.39 -14.17
C GLN A 139 16.75 -22.04 -14.00
N GLU A 140 17.00 -21.14 -14.95
CA GLU A 140 16.40 -19.81 -14.97
C GLU A 140 14.98 -19.87 -15.49
N ARG A 141 14.06 -19.28 -14.74
CA ARG A 141 12.67 -19.12 -15.12
C ARG A 141 12.31 -17.62 -15.18
N GLU A 142 11.87 -17.15 -16.33
CA GLU A 142 11.41 -15.78 -16.48
C GLU A 142 10.13 -15.53 -15.66
N LEU A 143 10.11 -14.38 -14.98
CA LEU A 143 8.97 -13.88 -14.22
C LEU A 143 8.24 -12.81 -15.02
N SER A 144 7.19 -13.21 -15.72
CA SER A 144 6.38 -12.29 -16.56
C SER A 144 5.78 -11.12 -15.77
N ALA A 145 5.50 -11.32 -14.48
CA ALA A 145 5.00 -10.25 -13.60
C ALA A 145 6.00 -9.10 -13.39
N PHE A 146 7.30 -9.39 -13.50
CA PHE A 146 8.40 -8.45 -13.36
C PHE A 146 9.11 -8.15 -14.68
N SER A 147 8.53 -8.53 -15.82
CA SER A 147 9.11 -8.33 -17.15
C SER A 147 8.21 -7.40 -17.97
N ASN A 148 8.79 -6.51 -18.76
CA ASN A 148 8.00 -5.68 -19.67
C ASN A 148 8.14 -6.06 -21.16
N PHE A 149 8.78 -7.20 -21.46
CA PHE A 149 8.90 -7.71 -22.82
C PHE A 149 7.56 -8.09 -23.46
N SER A 150 6.61 -8.56 -22.66
CA SER A 150 5.26 -8.95 -23.12
C SER A 150 4.28 -7.78 -23.24
N VAL A 151 4.73 -6.54 -22.99
CA VAL A 151 3.85 -5.37 -22.96
C VAL A 151 3.51 -4.88 -24.36
N THR A 152 2.23 -4.77 -24.66
CA THR A 152 1.71 -4.13 -25.89
C THR A 152 2.12 -2.67 -25.97
N GLU A 153 2.14 -2.07 -27.18
CA GLU A 153 2.60 -0.69 -27.44
C GLU A 153 1.99 0.39 -26.53
N GLU A 154 0.81 0.13 -25.96
CA GLU A 154 0.08 1.09 -25.13
C GLU A 154 0.66 1.29 -23.72
N LYS A 155 1.50 0.38 -23.21
CA LYS A 155 2.17 0.57 -21.94
C LYS A 155 3.45 1.36 -22.13
N LYS A 156 3.46 2.59 -21.62
CA LYS A 156 4.61 3.48 -21.63
C LYS A 156 5.85 2.77 -21.05
N ARG A 157 6.88 2.65 -21.88
CA ARG A 157 8.21 2.12 -21.51
C ARG A 157 9.20 3.23 -21.19
N THR A 158 8.71 4.44 -21.13
CA THR A 158 9.52 5.61 -20.77
C THR A 158 9.41 5.82 -19.27
N TYR A 159 10.55 5.81 -18.62
CA TYR A 159 10.69 6.03 -17.19
C TYR A 159 11.57 7.26 -16.96
N THR A 160 11.23 8.05 -15.95
CA THR A 160 12.11 9.12 -15.50
C THR A 160 12.99 8.56 -14.38
N LEU A 161 14.30 8.54 -14.59
CA LEU A 161 15.25 8.05 -13.59
C LEU A 161 15.19 8.91 -12.33
N GLY A 162 15.06 8.26 -11.20
CA GLY A 162 14.90 8.89 -9.90
C GLY A 162 13.46 9.21 -9.52
N ALA A 163 12.46 9.05 -10.42
CA ALA A 163 11.06 9.27 -10.06
C ALA A 163 10.47 8.18 -9.15
N GLY A 164 11.16 7.05 -9.00
CA GLY A 164 10.78 5.95 -8.12
C GLY A 164 9.76 4.98 -8.74
N SER A 165 9.42 5.11 -10.02
CA SER A 165 8.43 4.25 -10.67
C SER A 165 8.89 2.80 -10.86
N LEU A 166 10.19 2.58 -11.03
CA LEU A 166 10.80 1.25 -11.08
C LEU A 166 11.13 0.69 -9.68
N ASP A 167 11.26 1.57 -8.70
CA ASP A 167 11.64 1.24 -7.33
C ASP A 167 10.42 1.08 -6.40
N SER A 168 9.20 1.17 -6.94
CA SER A 168 7.95 1.13 -6.17
C SER A 168 7.77 -0.12 -5.29
N LEU A 169 8.53 -1.19 -5.60
CA LEU A 169 8.55 -2.44 -4.82
C LEU A 169 9.85 -2.59 -3.99
N GLY A 170 10.65 -1.52 -3.81
CA GLY A 170 11.93 -1.62 -3.09
C GLY A 170 13.06 -2.31 -3.86
N LEU A 171 12.95 -2.40 -5.19
CA LEU A 171 13.93 -3.12 -6.03
C LEU A 171 15.18 -2.31 -6.35
N TYR A 172 15.15 -1.00 -6.15
CA TYR A 172 16.25 -0.05 -6.39
C TYR A 172 16.88 -0.14 -7.79
N LEU A 173 16.09 -0.46 -8.80
CA LEU A 173 16.57 -0.61 -10.18
C LEU A 173 17.06 0.71 -10.77
N GLU A 174 16.43 1.83 -10.40
CA GLU A 174 16.83 3.16 -10.88
C GLU A 174 18.22 3.54 -10.37
N LEU A 175 18.55 3.21 -9.12
CA LEU A 175 19.88 3.43 -8.58
C LEU A 175 20.96 2.66 -9.34
N ALA A 176 20.65 1.45 -9.77
CA ALA A 176 21.58 0.62 -10.54
C ALA A 176 21.81 1.14 -11.97
N LEU A 177 20.89 1.95 -12.51
CA LEU A 177 21.00 2.56 -13.83
C LEU A 177 21.77 3.88 -13.83
N VAL A 178 21.67 4.68 -12.76
CA VAL A 178 22.35 5.98 -12.67
C VAL A 178 23.86 5.81 -12.78
N GLY A 179 24.49 6.64 -13.61
CA GLY A 179 25.92 6.62 -13.88
C GLY A 179 26.38 5.61 -14.95
N ARG A 180 25.48 4.73 -15.45
CA ARG A 180 25.83 3.78 -16.52
C ARG A 180 25.98 4.49 -17.85
N ASN A 181 27.03 4.11 -18.59
CA ASN A 181 27.26 4.58 -19.96
C ASN A 181 26.59 3.60 -20.94
N LEU A 182 25.55 4.02 -21.62
CA LEU A 182 24.76 3.17 -22.54
C LEU A 182 25.61 2.56 -23.67
N SER A 183 26.73 3.21 -24.04
CA SER A 183 27.63 2.65 -25.06
C SER A 183 28.28 1.32 -24.67
N GLU A 184 28.28 0.95 -23.39
CA GLU A 184 28.93 -0.25 -22.86
C GLU A 184 28.00 -1.47 -22.79
N TYR A 185 26.69 -1.24 -22.85
CA TYR A 185 25.68 -2.28 -22.63
C TYR A 185 24.83 -2.57 -23.86
N SER A 186 24.20 -3.71 -23.85
CA SER A 186 23.19 -4.07 -24.86
C SER A 186 21.96 -3.21 -24.72
N SER A 187 21.45 -2.72 -25.84
CA SER A 187 20.13 -2.08 -25.90
C SER A 187 19.12 -3.02 -26.54
N CYS A 188 17.83 -2.77 -26.26
CA CYS A 188 16.72 -3.41 -26.96
C CYS A 188 15.93 -2.35 -27.73
N THR A 189 15.83 -2.51 -29.04
CA THR A 189 15.18 -1.56 -29.94
C THR A 189 13.98 -2.22 -30.63
N VAL A 190 12.85 -1.51 -30.72
CA VAL A 190 11.75 -1.91 -31.60
C VAL A 190 12.15 -1.54 -33.03
N ILE A 191 12.27 -2.55 -33.89
CA ILE A 191 12.69 -2.34 -35.29
C ILE A 191 11.51 -1.90 -36.15
N SER A 192 11.83 -1.15 -37.20
CA SER A 192 10.84 -0.54 -38.12
C SER A 192 10.27 -1.56 -39.11
N GLU A 193 9.12 -1.23 -39.71
CA GLU A 193 8.46 -2.06 -40.72
C GLU A 193 9.32 -2.37 -41.98
N LYS A 194 10.40 -1.61 -42.20
CA LYS A 194 11.30 -1.80 -43.35
C LYS A 194 12.43 -2.80 -43.08
N ASP A 195 12.64 -3.13 -41.82
CA ASP A 195 13.71 -4.04 -41.43
C ASP A 195 13.28 -5.50 -41.60
N LEU A 196 14.27 -6.36 -41.82
CA LEU A 196 14.06 -7.80 -41.86
C LEU A 196 14.36 -8.44 -40.53
N VAL A 197 13.57 -9.46 -40.16
CA VAL A 197 13.77 -10.26 -38.95
C VAL A 197 15.11 -10.99 -39.03
N LYS A 198 15.88 -10.91 -37.94
CA LYS A 198 17.17 -11.63 -37.76
C LYS A 198 17.00 -12.86 -36.84
N PRO A 199 17.98 -13.80 -36.86
CA PRO A 199 17.92 -15.04 -36.08
C PRO A 199 17.84 -14.87 -34.55
N ASP A 200 18.30 -13.73 -34.01
CA ASP A 200 18.35 -13.45 -32.59
C ASP A 200 17.29 -12.43 -32.13
N ASP A 201 16.35 -12.09 -33.02
CA ASP A 201 15.26 -11.17 -32.71
C ASP A 201 14.17 -11.86 -31.88
N ILE A 202 13.47 -11.09 -31.05
CA ILE A 202 12.19 -11.51 -30.45
C ILE A 202 11.06 -10.98 -31.31
N VAL A 203 10.23 -11.88 -31.83
CA VAL A 203 9.13 -11.56 -32.73
C VAL A 203 7.79 -11.72 -32.00
N TYR A 204 6.92 -10.73 -32.13
CA TYR A 204 5.53 -10.83 -31.72
C TYR A 204 4.66 -11.05 -32.94
N ILE A 205 3.90 -12.15 -32.92
CA ILE A 205 3.06 -12.55 -34.05
C ILE A 205 1.60 -12.77 -33.61
N THR A 206 0.69 -12.46 -34.52
CA THR A 206 -0.68 -12.98 -34.50
C THR A 206 -0.79 -14.07 -35.56
N TYR A 207 -1.41 -15.18 -35.22
CA TYR A 207 -1.56 -16.30 -36.15
C TYR A 207 -2.92 -16.97 -36.10
N ASP A 208 -3.30 -17.58 -37.23
CA ASP A 208 -4.36 -18.58 -37.30
C ASP A 208 -3.73 -19.92 -37.71
N ALA A 209 -4.10 -20.97 -37.01
CA ALA A 209 -3.60 -22.32 -37.27
C ALA A 209 -4.71 -23.37 -37.15
N LEU A 210 -4.43 -24.59 -37.62
CA LEU A 210 -5.21 -25.79 -37.31
C LEU A 210 -4.35 -26.72 -36.45
N TYR A 211 -4.82 -27.05 -35.27
CA TYR A 211 -4.27 -28.09 -34.44
C TYR A 211 -4.79 -29.45 -34.91
N ASP A 212 -3.86 -30.40 -35.13
CA ASP A 212 -4.15 -31.72 -35.70
C ASP A 212 -5.03 -31.71 -36.95
N GLY A 213 -4.82 -30.67 -37.76
CA GLY A 213 -5.47 -30.49 -39.06
C GLY A 213 -6.96 -30.12 -39.00
N THR A 214 -7.58 -30.11 -37.83
CA THR A 214 -9.05 -29.93 -37.69
C THR A 214 -9.48 -28.85 -36.73
N ARG A 215 -8.80 -28.67 -35.59
CA ARG A 215 -9.20 -27.73 -34.55
C ARG A 215 -8.61 -26.35 -34.82
N PRO A 216 -9.43 -25.30 -35.00
CA PRO A 216 -8.91 -23.94 -35.15
C PRO A 216 -8.23 -23.46 -33.87
N GLU A 217 -7.06 -22.84 -34.04
CA GLU A 217 -6.28 -22.17 -33.01
C GLU A 217 -5.98 -20.75 -33.48
N HIS A 218 -6.08 -19.79 -32.57
CA HIS A 218 -5.76 -18.38 -32.79
C HIS A 218 -4.84 -17.89 -31.70
N GLY A 219 -3.68 -17.37 -32.06
CA GLY A 219 -2.74 -16.72 -31.16
C GLY A 219 -2.63 -15.23 -31.46
N GLN A 220 -2.76 -14.39 -30.46
CA GLN A 220 -2.61 -12.94 -30.56
C GLN A 220 -1.44 -12.48 -29.71
N SER A 221 -0.57 -11.66 -30.30
CA SER A 221 0.64 -11.12 -29.66
C SER A 221 1.53 -12.20 -29.02
N VAL A 222 1.65 -13.35 -29.71
CA VAL A 222 2.47 -14.45 -29.24
C VAL A 222 3.94 -14.11 -29.40
N ARG A 223 4.69 -14.14 -28.29
CA ARG A 223 6.13 -13.91 -28.28
C ARG A 223 6.86 -15.15 -28.78
N VAL A 224 7.73 -14.96 -29.75
CA VAL A 224 8.65 -15.98 -30.25
C VAL A 224 10.07 -15.44 -30.14
N ASP A 225 10.86 -16.00 -29.27
CA ASP A 225 12.28 -15.68 -29.10
C ASP A 225 13.08 -16.55 -30.07
N LEU A 226 13.63 -15.97 -31.12
CA LEU A 226 14.33 -16.73 -32.16
C LEU A 226 15.70 -17.24 -31.68
N SER A 227 16.22 -16.75 -30.56
CA SER A 227 17.44 -17.26 -29.94
C SER A 227 17.17 -18.51 -29.08
N ASP A 228 15.94 -18.72 -28.60
CA ASP A 228 15.57 -19.83 -27.74
C ASP A 228 15.63 -21.17 -28.48
N GLU A 229 16.46 -22.09 -28.04
CA GLU A 229 16.66 -23.42 -28.66
C GLU A 229 15.38 -24.27 -28.69
N ASN A 230 14.44 -24.02 -27.77
CA ASN A 230 13.18 -24.76 -27.69
C ASN A 230 12.15 -24.32 -28.74
N VAL A 231 12.34 -23.16 -29.38
CA VAL A 231 11.46 -22.74 -30.48
C VAL A 231 11.70 -23.61 -31.71
N ASN A 232 10.60 -24.12 -32.27
CA ASN A 232 10.65 -25.02 -33.44
C ASN A 232 11.53 -24.46 -34.58
N ALA A 233 12.48 -25.23 -35.06
CA ALA A 233 13.47 -24.81 -36.04
C ALA A 233 12.86 -24.36 -37.38
N GLN A 234 11.76 -24.99 -37.82
CA GLN A 234 11.06 -24.60 -39.06
C GLN A 234 10.36 -23.24 -38.90
N LEU A 235 9.83 -22.96 -37.69
CA LEU A 235 9.24 -21.67 -37.40
C LEU A 235 10.32 -20.56 -37.39
N LYS A 236 11.47 -20.83 -36.75
CA LYS A 236 12.62 -19.90 -36.78
C LYS A 236 13.08 -19.61 -38.20
N GLU A 237 13.29 -20.63 -39.00
CA GLU A 237 13.71 -20.51 -40.40
C GLU A 237 12.67 -19.70 -41.20
N TYR A 238 11.39 -19.96 -41.00
CA TYR A 238 10.31 -19.24 -41.68
C TYR A 238 10.24 -17.79 -41.28
N LEU A 239 10.34 -17.44 -40.00
CA LEU A 239 10.21 -16.06 -39.51
C LEU A 239 11.42 -15.21 -39.90
N THR A 240 12.61 -15.80 -39.94
CA THR A 240 13.87 -15.11 -40.30
C THR A 240 13.84 -14.56 -41.74
N GLY A 241 14.33 -13.34 -41.93
CA GLY A 241 14.39 -12.66 -43.22
C GLY A 241 13.04 -12.13 -43.73
N LYS A 242 11.99 -12.21 -42.95
CA LYS A 242 10.68 -11.60 -43.31
C LYS A 242 10.63 -10.13 -42.94
N ALA A 243 9.90 -9.37 -43.72
CA ALA A 243 9.61 -7.97 -43.40
C ALA A 243 8.46 -7.86 -42.41
N ILE A 244 8.61 -6.93 -41.46
CA ILE A 244 7.59 -6.62 -40.45
C ILE A 244 6.37 -5.98 -41.11
N GLY A 245 5.19 -6.08 -40.48
CA GLY A 245 3.93 -5.50 -40.97
C GLY A 245 3.29 -6.28 -42.13
N THR A 246 3.85 -7.43 -42.51
CA THR A 246 3.30 -8.26 -43.58
C THR A 246 2.54 -9.45 -43.00
N THR A 247 1.32 -9.68 -43.51
CA THR A 247 0.61 -10.94 -43.29
C THR A 247 1.09 -11.99 -44.28
N GLN A 248 1.54 -13.10 -43.77
CA GLN A 248 2.01 -14.23 -44.56
C GLN A 248 0.97 -15.35 -44.48
N SER A 249 0.81 -16.12 -45.56
CA SER A 249 -0.06 -17.30 -45.61
C SER A 249 0.81 -18.56 -45.74
N PRO A 250 1.54 -18.95 -44.67
CA PRO A 250 2.39 -20.12 -44.75
C PRO A 250 1.53 -21.39 -44.75
N LYS A 251 1.86 -22.31 -45.61
CA LYS A 251 1.35 -23.69 -45.50
C LYS A 251 2.37 -24.53 -44.72
N ILE A 252 2.67 -24.12 -43.52
CA ILE A 252 3.70 -24.77 -42.72
C ILE A 252 3.03 -25.67 -41.69
N VAL A 253 3.47 -26.89 -41.60
CA VAL A 253 3.04 -27.87 -40.59
C VAL A 253 4.20 -28.10 -39.65
N PHE A 254 3.97 -27.83 -38.36
CA PHE A 254 4.93 -28.13 -37.30
C PHE A 254 4.45 -29.35 -36.50
N SER A 255 5.38 -30.20 -36.13
CA SER A 255 5.13 -31.22 -35.10
C SER A 255 5.65 -30.69 -33.76
N ALA A 256 4.79 -30.65 -32.73
CA ALA A 256 5.21 -30.43 -31.36
C ALA A 256 5.83 -31.71 -30.77
N ASP A 257 6.57 -31.62 -29.67
CA ASP A 257 7.25 -32.73 -29.02
C ASP A 257 6.29 -33.84 -28.53
N ASP A 258 5.03 -33.49 -28.29
CA ASP A 258 3.94 -34.40 -27.91
C ASP A 258 3.33 -35.14 -29.13
N GLY A 259 3.86 -34.93 -30.35
CA GLY A 259 3.39 -35.50 -31.59
C GLY A 259 2.18 -34.81 -32.21
N SER A 260 1.64 -33.75 -31.58
CA SER A 260 0.58 -32.91 -32.16
C SER A 260 1.12 -32.12 -33.34
N THR A 261 0.24 -31.69 -34.26
CA THR A 261 0.62 -30.92 -35.44
C THR A 261 -0.11 -29.57 -35.48
N TYR A 262 0.65 -28.54 -35.83
CA TYR A 262 0.11 -27.20 -36.09
C TYR A 262 0.27 -26.85 -37.58
N THR A 263 -0.82 -26.56 -38.25
CA THR A 263 -0.81 -26.03 -39.62
C THR A 263 -1.16 -24.57 -39.59
N TYR A 264 -0.16 -23.70 -39.73
CA TYR A 264 -0.37 -22.26 -39.77
C TYR A 264 -1.02 -21.83 -41.09
N LYS A 265 -2.12 -21.09 -41.00
CA LYS A 265 -2.84 -20.53 -42.14
C LYS A 265 -2.43 -19.10 -42.43
N SER A 266 -2.25 -18.32 -41.38
CA SER A 266 -1.76 -16.95 -41.43
C SER A 266 -0.81 -16.65 -40.30
N ILE A 267 0.20 -15.82 -40.54
CA ILE A 267 1.08 -15.23 -39.53
C ILE A 267 1.24 -13.78 -39.87
N THR A 268 0.90 -12.89 -38.93
CA THR A 268 1.11 -11.46 -39.05
C THR A 268 2.15 -11.04 -38.00
N PHE A 269 3.16 -10.30 -38.47
CA PHE A 269 4.18 -9.73 -37.61
C PHE A 269 3.67 -8.45 -36.99
N GLU A 270 3.53 -8.40 -35.69
CA GLU A 270 3.06 -7.21 -35.00
C GLU A 270 4.22 -6.30 -34.59
N ARG A 271 5.27 -6.91 -34.06
CA ARG A 271 6.41 -6.20 -33.52
C ARG A 271 7.63 -7.10 -33.47
N VAL A 272 8.80 -6.50 -33.64
CA VAL A 272 10.09 -7.19 -33.50
C VAL A 272 11.01 -6.38 -32.59
N LEU A 273 11.60 -7.04 -31.62
CA LEU A 273 12.61 -6.48 -30.73
C LEU A 273 13.98 -7.01 -31.10
N ARG A 274 14.96 -6.10 -31.20
CA ARG A 274 16.34 -6.43 -31.56
C ARG A 274 17.29 -5.96 -30.49
N PHE A 275 18.23 -6.84 -30.11
CA PHE A 275 19.29 -6.56 -29.16
C PHE A 275 20.57 -6.12 -29.88
N THR A 276 21.40 -5.32 -29.17
CA THR A 276 22.74 -4.99 -29.67
C THR A 276 23.65 -6.22 -29.52
N GLU A 277 24.17 -6.71 -30.65
CA GLU A 277 25.05 -7.86 -30.70
C GLU A 277 26.36 -7.62 -29.92
N GLY A 278 26.86 -8.65 -29.23
CA GLY A 278 28.17 -8.65 -28.58
C GLY A 278 28.28 -7.83 -27.29
N LYS A 279 27.16 -7.36 -26.75
CA LYS A 279 27.11 -6.68 -25.46
C LYS A 279 26.13 -7.36 -24.50
N ALA A 280 26.48 -7.32 -23.22
CA ALA A 280 25.60 -7.83 -22.16
C ALA A 280 24.58 -6.75 -21.71
N PRO A 281 23.43 -7.14 -21.15
CA PRO A 281 22.52 -6.22 -20.49
C PRO A 281 23.13 -5.62 -19.23
N ILE A 282 22.45 -4.65 -18.64
CA ILE A 282 22.74 -4.24 -17.26
C ILE A 282 22.04 -5.24 -16.34
N GLU A 283 22.81 -6.05 -15.65
CA GLU A 283 22.28 -7.02 -14.71
C GLU A 283 22.16 -6.41 -13.29
N VAL A 284 21.02 -6.65 -12.64
CA VAL A 284 20.75 -6.23 -11.27
C VAL A 284 20.17 -7.40 -10.49
N GLU A 285 20.89 -7.83 -9.46
CA GLU A 285 20.40 -8.84 -8.53
C GLU A 285 19.74 -8.15 -7.33
N THR A 286 18.55 -8.59 -6.98
CA THR A 286 17.79 -8.14 -5.82
C THR A 286 16.95 -9.29 -5.25
N ARG A 287 16.08 -9.02 -4.30
CA ARG A 287 15.14 -10.02 -3.77
C ARG A 287 13.72 -9.61 -4.06
N VAL A 288 12.85 -10.61 -4.27
CA VAL A 288 11.40 -10.37 -4.39
C VAL A 288 10.91 -9.79 -3.06
N PRO A 289 10.24 -8.63 -3.07
CA PRO A 289 9.78 -7.98 -1.85
C PRO A 289 8.85 -8.87 -1.03
N ALA A 290 8.92 -8.73 0.29
CA ALA A 290 8.02 -9.46 1.20
C ALA A 290 6.55 -9.02 1.08
N THR A 291 6.29 -7.84 0.48
CA THR A 291 4.95 -7.33 0.14
C THR A 291 4.36 -7.92 -1.14
N TYR A 292 5.14 -8.72 -1.88
CA TYR A 292 4.67 -9.31 -3.12
C TYR A 292 3.50 -10.27 -2.89
N SER A 293 2.50 -10.23 -3.78
CA SER A 293 1.24 -10.97 -3.59
C SER A 293 1.38 -12.49 -3.57
N ASP A 294 2.36 -13.04 -4.31
CA ASP A 294 2.69 -14.47 -4.27
C ASP A 294 3.70 -14.74 -3.15
N VAL A 295 3.18 -15.25 -2.02
CA VAL A 295 3.97 -15.55 -0.82
C VAL A 295 5.10 -16.55 -1.11
N SER A 296 4.92 -17.46 -2.08
CA SER A 296 5.94 -18.46 -2.45
C SER A 296 7.18 -17.84 -3.11
N MET A 297 7.04 -16.61 -3.61
CA MET A 297 8.12 -15.87 -4.28
C MET A 297 8.83 -14.88 -3.36
N GLN A 298 8.21 -14.50 -2.24
CA GLN A 298 8.78 -13.52 -1.30
C GLN A 298 10.18 -13.92 -0.84
N GLY A 299 11.11 -12.96 -0.84
CA GLY A 299 12.50 -13.15 -0.42
C GLY A 299 13.40 -13.95 -1.40
N LYS A 300 12.84 -14.53 -2.47
CA LYS A 300 13.68 -15.22 -3.47
C LYS A 300 14.58 -14.24 -4.22
N LYS A 301 15.81 -14.68 -4.49
CA LYS A 301 16.74 -13.94 -5.32
C LYS A 301 16.20 -13.83 -6.74
N ILE A 302 16.18 -12.61 -7.28
CA ILE A 302 15.71 -12.28 -8.61
C ILE A 302 16.81 -11.53 -9.35
N THR A 303 17.03 -11.87 -10.60
CA THR A 303 17.98 -11.19 -11.50
C THR A 303 17.20 -10.44 -12.55
N PHE A 304 17.43 -9.14 -12.67
CA PHE A 304 16.91 -8.30 -13.75
C PHE A 304 17.97 -8.13 -14.83
N GLU A 305 17.56 -8.28 -16.07
CA GLU A 305 18.30 -7.83 -17.25
C GLU A 305 17.63 -6.55 -17.78
N LEU A 306 18.34 -5.45 -17.76
CA LEU A 306 17.86 -4.13 -18.14
C LEU A 306 18.51 -3.70 -19.47
N TYR A 307 17.68 -3.29 -20.44
CA TYR A 307 18.08 -2.89 -21.79
C TYR A 307 17.54 -1.49 -22.08
N VAL A 308 18.39 -0.49 -22.04
CA VAL A 308 17.99 0.90 -22.32
C VAL A 308 18.21 1.20 -23.81
N ASP A 309 17.13 1.50 -24.57
CA ASP A 309 17.24 1.86 -25.98
C ASP A 309 17.87 3.26 -26.16
N TYR A 310 17.36 4.24 -25.41
CA TYR A 310 17.87 5.61 -25.44
C TYR A 310 17.54 6.35 -24.15
N ALA A 311 18.21 7.47 -23.95
CA ALA A 311 17.88 8.47 -22.95
C ALA A 311 17.56 9.82 -23.60
N VAL A 312 16.64 10.58 -23.00
CA VAL A 312 16.45 12.00 -23.24
C VAL A 312 16.99 12.74 -22.03
N LYS A 313 17.97 13.60 -22.26
CA LYS A 313 18.67 14.31 -21.18
C LYS A 313 17.88 15.51 -20.67
N TYR A 314 17.84 15.70 -19.38
CA TYR A 314 17.24 16.84 -18.69
C TYR A 314 18.26 17.58 -17.83
N LYS A 315 17.99 18.87 -17.56
CA LYS A 315 18.77 19.65 -16.62
C LYS A 315 18.28 19.36 -15.22
N THR A 316 18.96 18.47 -14.54
CA THR A 316 18.67 18.15 -13.14
C THR A 316 19.60 18.95 -12.22
N PRO A 317 19.09 19.58 -11.15
CA PRO A 317 19.92 20.30 -10.20
C PRO A 317 20.89 19.34 -9.49
N ALA A 318 22.03 19.85 -9.03
CA ALA A 318 22.88 19.12 -8.11
C ALA A 318 22.21 19.10 -6.74
N PHE A 319 22.42 18.01 -5.98
CA PHE A 319 22.03 17.98 -4.58
C PHE A 319 23.11 18.63 -3.73
N ASP A 320 22.97 19.93 -3.50
CA ASP A 320 23.90 20.77 -2.76
C ASP A 320 23.14 21.73 -1.81
N ASP A 321 23.88 22.57 -1.09
CA ASP A 321 23.31 23.52 -0.14
C ASP A 321 22.35 24.50 -0.79
N THR A 322 22.61 24.89 -2.04
CA THR A 322 21.72 25.79 -2.81
C THR A 322 20.39 25.10 -3.11
N PHE A 323 20.43 23.84 -3.50
CA PHE A 323 19.21 23.06 -3.72
C PHE A 323 18.36 22.95 -2.45
N VAL A 324 18.99 22.68 -1.31
CA VAL A 324 18.30 22.56 -0.02
C VAL A 324 17.65 23.89 0.39
N THR A 325 18.38 25.00 0.25
CA THR A 325 17.92 26.32 0.74
C THR A 325 16.98 27.04 -0.23
N GLU A 326 17.26 26.97 -1.55
CA GLU A 326 16.50 27.74 -2.55
C GLU A 326 15.39 26.94 -3.23
N THR A 327 15.58 25.62 -3.41
CA THR A 327 14.58 24.78 -4.09
C THR A 327 13.66 24.09 -3.11
N LEU A 328 14.20 23.54 -2.01
CA LEU A 328 13.41 22.90 -0.96
C LEU A 328 12.94 23.89 0.11
N GLU A 329 13.45 25.14 0.08
CA GLU A 329 13.12 26.23 1.02
C GLU A 329 13.36 25.87 2.50
N VAL A 330 14.31 24.93 2.76
CA VAL A 330 14.65 24.49 4.12
C VAL A 330 15.67 25.44 4.74
N LYS A 331 15.39 25.94 5.94
CA LYS A 331 16.29 26.85 6.65
C LYS A 331 17.40 26.09 7.38
N ALA A 332 18.57 26.68 7.42
CA ALA A 332 19.74 26.07 8.08
C ALA A 332 19.50 25.76 9.57
N GLU A 333 18.69 26.57 10.25
CA GLU A 333 18.31 26.38 11.65
C GLU A 333 17.48 25.10 11.86
N GLU A 334 16.64 24.73 10.88
CA GLU A 334 15.80 23.52 10.93
C GLU A 334 16.62 22.24 10.85
N LEU A 335 17.83 22.33 10.29
CA LEU A 335 18.78 21.23 10.17
C LEU A 335 19.89 21.26 11.24
N SER A 336 19.80 22.14 12.23
CA SER A 336 20.87 22.36 13.21
C SER A 336 21.19 21.15 14.09
N GLU A 337 20.19 20.28 14.34
CA GLU A 337 20.34 19.07 15.16
C GLU A 337 20.84 17.84 14.39
N TYR A 338 20.91 17.91 13.05
CA TYR A 338 21.33 16.80 12.21
C TYR A 338 22.83 16.84 11.91
N GLU A 339 23.42 15.64 11.79
CA GLU A 339 24.84 15.49 11.50
C GLU A 339 25.15 15.71 10.01
N GLY A 340 26.27 16.36 9.71
CA GLY A 340 26.76 16.61 8.36
C GLY A 340 27.68 17.81 8.28
N GLU A 341 28.58 17.81 7.28
CA GLU A 341 29.51 18.91 7.04
C GLU A 341 28.86 20.06 6.27
N THR A 342 27.93 19.73 5.36
CA THR A 342 27.17 20.66 4.52
C THR A 342 25.69 20.63 4.89
N LEU A 343 24.88 21.59 4.40
CA LEU A 343 23.43 21.54 4.57
C LEU A 343 22.82 20.37 3.80
N ALA A 344 23.39 20.00 2.66
CA ALA A 344 22.98 18.83 1.90
C ALA A 344 23.21 17.53 2.72
N ASP A 345 24.34 17.38 3.41
CA ASP A 345 24.60 16.23 4.27
C ASP A 345 23.64 16.18 5.45
N LYS A 346 23.38 17.32 6.09
CA LYS A 346 22.42 17.44 7.18
C LYS A 346 20.99 17.09 6.72
N TYR A 347 20.63 17.49 5.52
CA TYR A 347 19.33 17.13 4.95
C TYR A 347 19.23 15.63 4.65
N ARG A 348 20.32 14.96 4.23
CA ARG A 348 20.35 13.48 4.12
C ARG A 348 20.10 12.82 5.47
N SER A 349 20.73 13.31 6.53
CA SER A 349 20.51 12.82 7.90
C SER A 349 19.06 13.05 8.36
N TYR A 350 18.48 14.21 8.06
CA TYR A 350 17.06 14.51 8.29
C TYR A 350 16.15 13.51 7.54
N VAL A 351 16.41 13.25 6.25
CA VAL A 351 15.62 12.28 5.46
C VAL A 351 15.72 10.89 6.04
N TYR A 352 16.92 10.46 6.47
CA TYR A 352 17.10 9.17 7.13
C TYR A 352 16.25 9.07 8.40
N ASP A 353 16.33 10.05 9.28
CA ASP A 353 15.55 10.10 10.52
C ASP A 353 14.04 10.14 10.27
N TYR A 354 13.61 10.92 9.27
CA TYR A 354 12.21 10.99 8.87
C TYR A 354 11.69 9.62 8.41
N LEU A 355 12.46 8.93 7.56
CA LEU A 355 12.12 7.60 7.06
C LEU A 355 12.10 6.57 8.20
N LYS A 356 13.07 6.62 9.12
CA LYS A 356 13.10 5.75 10.30
C LYS A 356 11.90 5.97 11.21
N LYS A 357 11.55 7.21 11.51
CA LYS A 357 10.35 7.52 12.32
C LYS A 357 9.06 7.06 11.63
N SER A 358 8.99 7.18 10.29
CA SER A 358 7.85 6.69 9.51
C SER A 358 7.76 5.16 9.56
N GLU A 359 8.89 4.46 9.42
CA GLU A 359 8.98 3.00 9.55
C GLU A 359 8.55 2.53 10.95
N GLU A 360 9.06 3.18 12.01
CA GLU A 360 8.70 2.88 13.40
C GLU A 360 7.20 3.05 13.66
N ALA A 361 6.59 4.10 13.12
CA ALA A 361 5.15 4.34 13.22
C ALA A 361 4.34 3.26 12.46
N GLU A 362 4.80 2.84 11.28
CA GLU A 362 4.19 1.74 10.54
C GLU A 362 4.30 0.41 11.30
N ILE A 363 5.48 0.11 11.83
CA ILE A 363 5.72 -1.09 12.65
C ILE A 363 4.85 -1.07 13.91
N ALA A 364 4.69 0.08 14.58
CA ALA A 364 3.79 0.20 15.73
C ALA A 364 2.34 -0.12 15.34
N SER A 365 1.87 0.39 14.20
CA SER A 365 0.53 0.06 13.68
C SER A 365 0.38 -1.43 13.36
N ILE A 366 1.39 -2.04 12.73
CA ILE A 366 1.40 -3.49 12.43
C ILE A 366 1.38 -4.31 13.72
N ARG A 367 2.16 -3.92 14.73
CA ARG A 367 2.19 -4.56 16.06
C ARG A 367 0.81 -4.56 16.72
N ILE A 368 0.12 -3.40 16.73
CA ILE A 368 -1.21 -3.26 17.30
C ILE A 368 -2.22 -4.14 16.56
N GLN A 369 -2.21 -4.13 15.24
CA GLN A 369 -3.10 -4.97 14.43
C GLN A 369 -2.85 -6.48 14.64
N ALA A 370 -1.59 -6.88 14.67
CA ALA A 370 -1.19 -8.27 14.92
C ALA A 370 -1.57 -8.71 16.34
N MET A 371 -1.35 -7.86 17.33
CA MET A 371 -1.76 -8.09 18.72
C MET A 371 -3.26 -8.38 18.81
N TRP A 372 -4.10 -7.49 18.28
CA TRP A 372 -5.54 -7.69 18.32
C TRP A 372 -5.97 -8.95 17.58
N SER A 373 -5.42 -9.18 16.38
CA SER A 373 -5.72 -10.40 15.63
C SER A 373 -5.36 -11.66 16.42
N HIS A 374 -4.18 -11.66 17.06
CA HIS A 374 -3.71 -12.76 17.87
C HIS A 374 -4.58 -12.95 19.13
N LEU A 375 -4.81 -11.89 19.90
CA LEU A 375 -5.65 -11.93 21.09
C LEU A 375 -7.06 -12.44 20.81
N TYR A 376 -7.70 -11.99 19.73
CA TYR A 376 -9.01 -12.50 19.32
C TYR A 376 -8.98 -13.99 18.95
N SER A 377 -7.87 -14.47 18.41
CA SER A 377 -7.74 -15.88 18.01
C SER A 377 -7.55 -16.84 19.17
N ILE A 378 -6.94 -16.37 20.28
CA ILE A 378 -6.61 -17.21 21.46
C ILE A 378 -7.53 -16.97 22.66
N ALA A 379 -8.37 -15.93 22.63
CA ALA A 379 -9.27 -15.60 23.71
C ALA A 379 -10.45 -16.57 23.80
N GLU A 380 -10.59 -17.23 24.93
CA GLU A 380 -11.73 -18.09 25.24
C GLU A 380 -12.77 -17.29 26.04
N ILE A 381 -13.82 -16.84 25.39
CA ILE A 381 -14.94 -16.16 26.06
C ILE A 381 -15.85 -17.21 26.72
N LYS A 382 -15.92 -17.18 28.04
CA LYS A 382 -16.76 -18.09 28.82
C LYS A 382 -18.21 -17.63 28.86
N LYS A 383 -18.42 -16.32 29.02
CA LYS A 383 -19.71 -15.64 28.94
C LYS A 383 -19.51 -14.14 28.79
N LEU A 384 -20.50 -13.46 28.25
CA LEU A 384 -20.54 -12.00 28.24
C LEU A 384 -21.35 -11.46 29.43
N PRO A 385 -21.02 -10.30 29.99
CA PRO A 385 -21.87 -9.59 30.95
C PRO A 385 -23.10 -9.04 30.19
N GLU A 386 -24.21 -9.77 30.31
CA GLU A 386 -25.44 -9.51 29.51
C GLU A 386 -26.00 -8.10 29.71
N ASP A 387 -25.92 -7.56 30.93
CA ASP A 387 -26.44 -6.24 31.25
C ASP A 387 -25.60 -5.13 30.58
N GLU A 388 -24.29 -5.34 30.44
CA GLU A 388 -23.45 -4.42 29.67
C GLU A 388 -23.74 -4.47 28.18
N VAL A 389 -24.01 -5.65 27.62
CA VAL A 389 -24.47 -5.79 26.22
C VAL A 389 -25.76 -5.03 26.00
N LYS A 390 -26.74 -5.18 26.91
CA LYS A 390 -28.02 -4.45 26.82
C LYS A 390 -27.83 -2.94 26.97
N ARG A 391 -26.95 -2.51 27.88
CA ARG A 391 -26.59 -1.10 28.10
C ARG A 391 -26.03 -0.48 26.81
N LEU A 392 -25.03 -1.12 26.19
CA LEU A 392 -24.43 -0.64 24.94
C LEU A 392 -25.43 -0.64 23.78
N PHE A 393 -26.23 -1.70 23.65
CA PHE A 393 -27.32 -1.72 22.69
C PHE A 393 -28.27 -0.53 22.87
N GLY A 394 -28.63 -0.22 24.12
CA GLY A 394 -29.45 0.95 24.46
C GLY A 394 -28.83 2.24 23.99
N ILE A 395 -27.54 2.44 24.24
CA ILE A 395 -26.77 3.63 23.78
C ILE A 395 -26.83 3.76 22.25
N TYR A 396 -26.56 2.69 21.51
CA TYR A 396 -26.59 2.72 20.05
C TYR A 396 -27.98 3.04 19.49
N LYS A 397 -29.00 2.42 20.10
CA LYS A 397 -30.40 2.69 19.74
C LYS A 397 -30.76 4.15 19.98
N GLU A 398 -30.51 4.66 21.18
CA GLU A 398 -30.84 6.03 21.56
C GLU A 398 -30.12 7.07 20.68
N ALA A 399 -28.84 6.83 20.36
CA ALA A 399 -28.09 7.69 19.45
C ALA A 399 -28.74 7.75 18.06
N LEU A 400 -29.13 6.60 17.51
CA LEU A 400 -29.77 6.54 16.20
C LEU A 400 -31.21 7.10 16.24
N GLU A 401 -31.96 6.90 17.33
CA GLU A 401 -33.27 7.51 17.56
C GLU A 401 -33.20 9.04 17.61
N ALA A 402 -32.16 9.60 18.24
CA ALA A 402 -31.96 11.03 18.27
C ALA A 402 -31.80 11.61 16.85
N VAL A 403 -30.95 10.99 16.02
CA VAL A 403 -30.77 11.40 14.61
C VAL A 403 -32.06 11.27 13.81
N TYR A 404 -32.81 10.18 13.99
CA TYR A 404 -34.12 10.00 13.34
C TYR A 404 -35.12 11.10 13.75
N ASN A 405 -35.19 11.43 15.03
CA ASN A 405 -36.13 12.41 15.54
C ASN A 405 -35.85 13.83 15.02
N GLU A 406 -34.57 14.16 14.76
CA GLU A 406 -34.20 15.44 14.18
C GLU A 406 -34.48 15.51 12.67
N ASN A 407 -34.21 14.41 11.95
CA ASN A 407 -34.40 14.36 10.50
C ASN A 407 -34.85 12.97 10.04
N PRO A 408 -36.15 12.64 10.14
CA PRO A 408 -36.67 11.33 9.75
C PRO A 408 -36.58 11.05 8.25
N GLY A 409 -36.29 12.08 7.42
CA GLY A 409 -36.23 11.94 5.97
C GLY A 409 -37.58 11.46 5.40
N GLU A 410 -37.52 10.42 4.56
CA GLU A 410 -38.71 9.79 3.96
C GLU A 410 -39.29 8.63 4.79
N TYR A 411 -38.65 8.26 5.90
CA TYR A 411 -39.02 7.10 6.70
C TYR A 411 -40.14 7.44 7.68
N LYS A 412 -41.13 6.56 7.76
CA LYS A 412 -42.32 6.76 8.60
C LYS A 412 -42.14 6.27 10.04
N THR A 413 -41.21 5.35 10.24
CA THR A 413 -40.96 4.74 11.54
C THR A 413 -39.46 4.68 11.79
N PHE A 414 -39.04 4.67 13.07
CA PHE A 414 -37.66 4.45 13.46
C PHE A 414 -37.15 3.09 12.95
N ASP A 415 -37.95 2.02 13.01
CA ASP A 415 -37.54 0.69 12.53
C ASP A 415 -37.21 0.71 11.02
N GLU A 416 -37.97 1.43 10.18
CA GLU A 416 -37.66 1.60 8.76
C GLU A 416 -36.35 2.35 8.56
N TYR A 417 -36.16 3.47 9.27
CA TYR A 417 -34.95 4.27 9.23
C TYR A 417 -33.72 3.47 9.68
N ALA A 418 -33.81 2.78 10.82
CA ALA A 418 -32.72 2.03 11.40
C ALA A 418 -32.30 0.84 10.51
N ASN A 419 -33.26 0.13 9.89
CA ASN A 419 -32.93 -0.93 8.93
C ASN A 419 -32.29 -0.37 7.66
N ALA A 420 -32.74 0.77 7.14
CA ALA A 420 -32.09 1.42 6.01
C ALA A 420 -30.68 1.89 6.34
N TYR A 421 -30.47 2.40 7.55
CA TYR A 421 -29.15 2.81 8.03
C TYR A 421 -28.17 1.63 8.08
N VAL A 422 -28.55 0.50 8.68
CA VAL A 422 -27.66 -0.68 8.75
C VAL A 422 -27.44 -1.33 7.38
N ALA A 423 -28.43 -1.28 6.49
CA ALA A 423 -28.29 -1.70 5.09
C ALA A 423 -27.29 -0.80 4.33
N TYR A 424 -27.29 0.52 4.57
CA TYR A 424 -26.29 1.45 4.03
C TYR A 424 -24.88 1.11 4.52
N LEU A 425 -24.73 0.62 5.76
CA LEU A 425 -23.45 0.12 6.29
C LEU A 425 -23.03 -1.24 5.71
N GLY A 426 -23.83 -1.82 4.80
CA GLY A 426 -23.56 -3.09 4.14
C GLY A 426 -24.02 -4.33 4.93
N ALA A 427 -24.81 -4.14 5.99
CA ALA A 427 -25.36 -5.26 6.75
C ALA A 427 -26.61 -5.82 6.05
N SER A 428 -26.78 -7.14 6.11
CA SER A 428 -27.94 -7.87 5.58
C SER A 428 -28.86 -8.41 6.70
N THR A 429 -28.73 -7.89 7.91
CA THR A 429 -29.49 -8.27 9.10
C THR A 429 -30.42 -7.13 9.55
N THR A 430 -31.28 -7.38 10.54
CA THR A 430 -32.06 -6.30 11.16
C THR A 430 -31.18 -5.37 11.98
N TRP A 431 -31.60 -4.12 12.18
CA TRP A 431 -30.86 -3.18 13.01
C TRP A 431 -30.68 -3.67 14.46
N LYS A 432 -31.66 -4.44 14.98
CA LYS A 432 -31.56 -5.01 16.33
C LYS A 432 -30.45 -6.06 16.42
N ASP A 433 -30.42 -6.96 15.45
CA ASP A 433 -29.38 -8.00 15.40
C ASP A 433 -27.99 -7.37 15.17
N TYR A 434 -27.93 -6.36 14.29
CA TYR A 434 -26.68 -5.63 14.01
C TYR A 434 -26.13 -4.96 15.28
N PHE A 435 -26.95 -4.14 15.95
CA PHE A 435 -26.47 -3.45 17.17
C PHE A 435 -26.25 -4.38 18.36
N THR A 436 -26.96 -5.50 18.45
CA THR A 436 -26.66 -6.52 19.44
C THR A 436 -25.26 -7.12 19.17
N ALA A 437 -24.96 -7.47 17.93
CA ALA A 437 -23.65 -8.01 17.55
C ALA A 437 -22.51 -7.00 17.77
N GLU A 438 -22.74 -5.71 17.49
CA GLU A 438 -21.77 -4.65 17.77
C GLU A 438 -21.53 -4.48 19.28
N ALA A 439 -22.59 -4.49 20.10
CA ALA A 439 -22.47 -4.43 21.55
C ALA A 439 -21.71 -5.63 22.12
N GLU A 440 -21.99 -6.85 21.64
CA GLU A 440 -21.26 -8.06 22.02
C GLU A 440 -19.78 -7.97 21.61
N ALA A 441 -19.50 -7.46 20.42
CA ALA A 441 -18.13 -7.28 19.92
C ALA A 441 -17.34 -6.26 20.76
N GLU A 442 -17.96 -5.15 21.13
CA GLU A 442 -17.33 -4.13 21.99
C GLU A 442 -17.07 -4.68 23.40
N VAL A 443 -18.03 -5.38 24.01
CA VAL A 443 -17.86 -6.04 25.31
C VAL A 443 -16.73 -7.06 25.25
N LYS A 444 -16.67 -7.86 24.20
CA LYS A 444 -15.60 -8.83 23.98
C LYS A 444 -14.23 -8.16 23.87
N GLN A 445 -14.14 -7.07 23.13
CA GLN A 445 -12.91 -6.28 23.00
C GLN A 445 -12.44 -5.76 24.36
N LYS A 446 -13.34 -5.16 25.14
CA LYS A 446 -13.05 -4.65 26.48
C LYS A 446 -12.62 -5.78 27.42
N LEU A 447 -13.30 -6.94 27.41
CA LEU A 447 -12.90 -8.09 28.22
C LEU A 447 -11.47 -8.55 27.88
N ILE A 448 -11.14 -8.69 26.60
CA ILE A 448 -9.80 -9.10 26.14
C ILE A 448 -8.76 -8.09 26.63
N PHE A 449 -8.99 -6.81 26.37
CA PHE A 449 -8.09 -5.73 26.74
C PHE A 449 -7.83 -5.70 28.25
N TYR A 450 -8.91 -5.55 29.04
CA TYR A 450 -8.78 -5.43 30.50
C TYR A 450 -8.23 -6.69 31.17
N TYR A 451 -8.52 -7.88 30.62
CA TYR A 451 -7.94 -9.12 31.14
C TYR A 451 -6.42 -9.10 31.06
N VAL A 452 -5.85 -8.73 29.90
CA VAL A 452 -4.40 -8.67 29.69
C VAL A 452 -3.82 -7.46 30.43
N ALA A 453 -4.38 -6.27 30.28
CA ALA A 453 -3.87 -5.05 30.88
C ALA A 453 -3.82 -5.11 32.43
N LYS A 454 -4.84 -5.67 33.07
CA LYS A 454 -4.86 -5.89 34.51
C LYS A 454 -3.81 -6.91 34.94
N LYS A 455 -3.71 -8.04 34.23
CA LYS A 455 -2.76 -9.12 34.57
C LYS A 455 -1.31 -8.63 34.47
N GLU A 456 -1.01 -7.74 33.55
CA GLU A 456 0.32 -7.19 33.35
C GLU A 456 0.56 -5.83 34.05
N GLY A 457 -0.43 -5.30 34.78
CA GLY A 457 -0.31 -4.03 35.50
C GLY A 457 -0.11 -2.82 34.60
N LEU A 458 -0.73 -2.83 33.41
CA LEU A 458 -0.55 -1.79 32.39
C LEU A 458 -1.58 -0.66 32.46
N LEU A 459 -2.56 -0.74 33.34
CA LEU A 459 -3.55 0.33 33.49
C LEU A 459 -2.93 1.55 34.20
N PRO A 460 -3.31 2.78 33.82
CA PRO A 460 -2.85 3.97 34.53
C PRO A 460 -3.41 4.02 35.94
N ALA A 461 -2.70 4.68 36.84
CA ALA A 461 -3.22 4.95 38.20
C ALA A 461 -4.34 5.99 38.11
N GLU A 462 -5.34 5.91 39.00
CA GLU A 462 -6.48 6.82 39.01
C GLU A 462 -6.05 8.29 39.09
N GLY A 463 -5.00 8.60 39.83
CA GLY A 463 -4.46 9.96 39.91
C GLY A 463 -3.83 10.52 38.61
N GLN A 464 -3.65 9.68 37.60
CA GLN A 464 -3.12 10.10 36.26
C GLN A 464 -4.24 10.39 35.25
N MET A 465 -5.47 9.99 35.53
CA MET A 465 -6.57 10.05 34.57
C MET A 465 -6.84 11.47 34.05
N ASP A 466 -6.79 12.49 34.91
CA ASP A 466 -7.03 13.88 34.51
C ASP A 466 -5.90 14.45 33.63
N SER A 467 -4.66 14.04 33.83
CA SER A 467 -3.56 14.47 32.95
C SER A 467 -3.63 13.79 31.60
N LEU A 468 -3.89 12.48 31.59
CA LEU A 468 -4.05 11.71 30.36
C LEU A 468 -5.25 12.18 29.54
N TYR A 469 -6.34 12.56 30.19
CA TYR A 469 -7.49 13.17 29.52
C TYR A 469 -7.11 14.47 28.81
N ARG A 470 -6.38 15.37 29.49
CA ARG A 470 -5.93 16.61 28.85
C ARG A 470 -4.99 16.35 27.69
N GLU A 471 -4.06 15.42 27.82
CA GLU A 471 -3.15 15.01 26.73
C GLU A 471 -3.92 14.45 25.54
N LEU A 472 -4.95 13.62 25.78
CA LEU A 472 -5.83 13.09 24.74
C LEU A 472 -6.55 14.22 23.99
N VAL A 473 -7.17 15.18 24.72
CA VAL A 473 -7.86 16.32 24.11
C VAL A 473 -6.92 17.20 23.28
N GLU A 474 -5.69 17.46 23.77
CA GLU A 474 -4.69 18.24 23.02
C GLU A 474 -4.19 17.51 21.77
N LYS A 475 -3.97 16.18 21.85
CA LYS A 475 -3.59 15.34 20.71
C LYS A 475 -4.67 15.36 19.62
N GLU A 476 -5.92 15.15 20.00
CA GLU A 476 -7.06 15.18 19.08
C GLU A 476 -7.25 16.57 18.45
N LEU A 477 -7.12 17.63 19.25
CA LEU A 477 -7.21 19.01 18.77
C LEU A 477 -6.11 19.31 17.75
N SER A 478 -4.87 18.93 18.04
CA SER A 478 -3.73 19.11 17.12
C SER A 478 -3.95 18.36 15.82
N SER A 479 -4.41 17.11 15.90
CA SER A 479 -4.74 16.28 14.73
C SER A 479 -5.87 16.90 13.90
N TYR A 480 -6.91 17.43 14.55
CA TYR A 480 -8.04 18.08 13.89
C TYR A 480 -7.62 19.35 13.15
N LEU A 481 -6.83 20.22 13.80
CA LEU A 481 -6.32 21.47 13.19
C LEU A 481 -5.44 21.17 11.96
N LEU A 482 -4.56 20.15 12.06
CA LEU A 482 -3.73 19.71 10.95
C LEU A 482 -4.57 19.17 9.78
N GLN A 483 -5.57 18.33 10.08
CA GLN A 483 -6.42 17.70 9.05
C GLN A 483 -7.32 18.71 8.33
N THR A 484 -7.80 19.73 9.04
CA THR A 484 -8.64 20.78 8.47
C THR A 484 -7.84 21.89 7.80
N GLY A 485 -6.49 21.86 7.93
CA GLY A 485 -5.62 22.94 7.45
C GLY A 485 -5.89 24.27 8.15
N THR A 486 -6.40 24.24 9.38
CA THR A 486 -6.73 25.45 10.14
C THR A 486 -5.43 26.09 10.65
N ASP A 487 -5.00 27.16 10.01
CA ASP A 487 -3.81 27.89 10.39
C ASP A 487 -4.19 29.27 10.98
N ARG A 488 -3.28 29.79 11.82
CA ARG A 488 -3.43 31.13 12.39
C ARG A 488 -3.56 32.23 11.32
N GLU A 489 -2.88 32.05 10.19
CA GLU A 489 -2.85 32.99 9.07
C GLU A 489 -4.19 33.10 8.35
N ASP A 490 -5.10 32.13 8.50
CA ASP A 490 -6.43 32.12 7.91
C ASP A 490 -7.43 33.09 8.63
N TYR A 491 -7.03 33.67 9.77
CA TYR A 491 -7.89 34.45 10.62
C TYR A 491 -7.42 35.90 10.70
N GLU A 492 -8.37 36.86 10.63
CA GLU A 492 -8.07 38.28 10.67
C GLU A 492 -7.49 38.76 12.02
N THR A 493 -7.78 38.05 13.11
CA THR A 493 -7.30 38.38 14.46
C THR A 493 -6.99 37.14 15.29
N ASP A 494 -6.06 37.25 16.26
CA ASP A 494 -5.78 36.20 17.23
C ASP A 494 -7.03 35.76 17.99
N ALA A 495 -7.89 36.71 18.37
CA ALA A 495 -9.12 36.40 19.08
C ALA A 495 -10.10 35.54 18.23
N ALA A 496 -10.13 35.71 16.91
CA ALA A 496 -10.97 34.92 16.03
C ALA A 496 -10.41 33.50 15.90
N TYR A 497 -9.08 33.34 15.77
CA TYR A 497 -8.42 32.05 15.78
C TYR A 497 -8.63 31.30 17.10
N ASP A 498 -8.38 31.95 18.25
CA ASP A 498 -8.57 31.38 19.58
C ASP A 498 -10.03 30.93 19.82
N ALA A 499 -11.00 31.71 19.32
CA ALA A 499 -12.40 31.33 19.40
C ALA A 499 -12.73 30.08 18.57
N ALA A 500 -12.16 29.95 17.36
CA ALA A 500 -12.34 28.77 16.52
C ALA A 500 -11.70 27.53 17.16
N VAL A 501 -10.47 27.64 17.63
CA VAL A 501 -9.76 26.56 18.36
C VAL A 501 -10.52 26.17 19.62
N GLY A 502 -11.06 27.15 20.37
CA GLY A 502 -11.90 26.91 21.55
C GLY A 502 -13.19 26.14 21.21
N ALA A 503 -13.82 26.45 20.08
CA ALA A 503 -15.00 25.74 19.61
C ALA A 503 -14.68 24.30 19.23
N TYR A 504 -13.56 24.04 18.55
CA TYR A 504 -13.12 22.68 18.22
C TYR A 504 -12.78 21.87 19.48
N ARG A 505 -12.09 22.49 20.43
CA ARG A 505 -11.82 21.86 21.73
C ARG A 505 -13.12 21.45 22.43
N ALA A 506 -14.11 22.33 22.49
CA ALA A 506 -15.40 22.01 23.10
C ALA A 506 -16.13 20.86 22.39
N GLN A 507 -16.00 20.73 21.07
CA GLN A 507 -16.53 19.59 20.33
C GLN A 507 -15.83 18.29 20.72
N ILE A 508 -14.49 18.30 20.82
CA ILE A 508 -13.69 17.13 21.24
C ILE A 508 -14.07 16.75 22.69
N GLU A 509 -14.13 17.70 23.61
CA GLU A 509 -14.52 17.44 25.00
C GLU A 509 -15.94 16.87 25.13
N ALA A 510 -16.86 17.28 24.24
CA ALA A 510 -18.21 16.73 24.19
C ALA A 510 -18.22 15.25 23.79
N VAL A 511 -17.32 14.80 22.89
CA VAL A 511 -17.15 13.36 22.54
C VAL A 511 -16.81 12.55 23.79
N TYR A 512 -15.98 13.10 24.66
CA TYR A 512 -15.51 12.45 25.89
C TYR A 512 -16.33 12.82 27.14
N SER A 513 -17.56 13.31 26.96
CA SER A 513 -18.44 13.67 28.09
C SER A 513 -18.93 12.44 28.88
N ASP A 514 -19.09 11.30 28.21
CA ASP A 514 -19.35 10.02 28.89
C ASP A 514 -18.12 9.53 29.63
N ILE A 515 -18.25 9.35 30.94
CA ILE A 515 -17.14 9.01 31.84
C ILE A 515 -16.59 7.62 31.53
N GLU A 516 -17.46 6.65 31.21
CA GLU A 516 -17.04 5.27 30.95
C GLU A 516 -16.36 5.15 29.57
N TYR A 517 -16.90 5.86 28.57
CA TYR A 517 -16.26 5.93 27.26
C TYR A 517 -14.88 6.62 27.34
N ARG A 518 -14.81 7.77 28.04
CA ARG A 518 -13.55 8.49 28.28
C ARG A 518 -12.54 7.63 29.00
N ARG A 519 -12.94 6.94 30.07
CA ARG A 519 -12.07 5.98 30.81
C ARG A 519 -11.56 4.88 29.89
N TRP A 520 -12.43 4.29 29.08
CA TRP A 520 -12.07 3.27 28.11
C TRP A 520 -11.00 3.76 27.13
N VAL A 521 -11.21 4.93 26.49
CA VAL A 521 -10.26 5.47 25.51
C VAL A 521 -8.91 5.79 26.15
N ILE A 522 -8.90 6.41 27.33
CA ILE A 522 -7.65 6.70 28.06
C ILE A 522 -6.89 5.41 28.41
N HIS A 523 -7.57 4.39 28.91
CA HIS A 523 -6.95 3.12 29.22
C HIS A 523 -6.38 2.45 27.97
N LEU A 524 -7.12 2.47 26.86
CA LEU A 524 -6.71 1.92 25.60
C LEU A 524 -5.44 2.63 25.06
N GLU A 525 -5.48 3.95 24.91
CA GLU A 525 -4.35 4.78 24.48
C GLU A 525 -3.09 4.55 25.35
N TYR A 526 -3.27 4.42 26.66
CA TYR A 526 -2.16 4.24 27.60
C TYR A 526 -1.51 2.86 27.53
N ALA A 527 -2.28 1.80 27.26
CA ALA A 527 -1.81 0.42 27.42
C ALA A 527 -1.66 -0.34 26.09
N GLU A 528 -2.37 0.03 25.02
CA GLU A 528 -2.40 -0.73 23.78
C GLU A 528 -1.02 -0.90 23.15
N GLU A 529 -0.25 0.16 23.03
CA GLU A 529 1.12 0.11 22.52
C GLU A 529 2.01 -0.81 23.38
N LYS A 530 1.94 -0.69 24.71
CA LYS A 530 2.69 -1.54 25.64
C LYS A 530 2.31 -3.02 25.51
N MET A 531 1.03 -3.30 25.32
CA MET A 531 0.54 -4.66 25.07
C MET A 531 1.05 -5.19 23.72
N SER A 532 1.13 -4.37 22.69
CA SER A 532 1.63 -4.76 21.38
C SER A 532 3.11 -5.17 21.40
N MET A 533 3.88 -4.69 22.39
CA MET A 533 5.28 -5.06 22.59
C MET A 533 5.48 -6.49 23.10
N PHE A 534 4.43 -7.20 23.50
CA PHE A 534 4.52 -8.62 23.85
C PHE A 534 4.78 -9.52 22.63
N GLY A 535 4.46 -9.05 21.43
CA GLY A 535 4.80 -9.72 20.17
C GLY A 535 6.27 -9.50 19.78
N LYS A 536 6.89 -10.55 19.24
CA LYS A 536 8.25 -10.50 18.69
C LYS A 536 8.19 -10.13 17.21
N VAL A 537 8.78 -9.00 16.85
CA VAL A 537 8.93 -8.62 15.44
C VAL A 537 9.97 -9.50 14.78
N VAL A 538 9.61 -10.04 13.62
CA VAL A 538 10.48 -10.81 12.73
C VAL A 538 10.42 -10.14 11.36
N TYR A 539 11.54 -9.61 10.89
CA TYR A 539 11.67 -9.07 9.55
C TYR A 539 11.87 -10.22 8.56
N LYS A 540 11.01 -10.33 7.55
CA LYS A 540 11.16 -11.36 6.51
C LYS A 540 12.40 -11.18 5.63
N ASN A 541 12.91 -9.96 5.56
CA ASN A 541 14.06 -9.61 4.73
C ASN A 541 15.38 -9.48 5.53
N SER A 542 15.40 -9.81 6.83
CA SER A 542 16.69 -10.00 7.49
C SER A 542 17.38 -11.14 6.73
N ALA A 543 18.41 -10.77 5.99
CA ALA A 543 19.32 -11.75 5.40
C ALA A 543 19.84 -12.62 6.55
N GLU A 544 19.26 -13.80 6.73
CA GLU A 544 20.00 -14.86 7.38
C GLU A 544 21.14 -15.15 6.41
N GLU A 545 22.33 -14.87 6.88
CA GLU A 545 23.62 -15.12 6.25
C GLU A 545 23.76 -16.57 5.77
#